data_113169ad6619bfb89e3e541480fca579
#
_entry.id   113169ad6619bfb89e3e541480fca579
#
_cell.length_a   1.000
_cell.length_b   1.000
_cell.length_c   1.000
_cell.angle_alpha   90.00
_cell.angle_beta   90.00
_cell.angle_gamma   90.00
#
_symmetry.space_group_name_H-M   'P 1'
#
loop_
_entity.id
_entity.type
_entity.pdbx_description
1 polymer ?
#
loop_
_entity_poly.entity_id
_entity_poly.type
_entity_poly.pdbx_seq_one_letter_code
_entity_poly.pdbx_strand_id
1 'polypeptide(L)'
;MKKILMVAALLAAMVSCAPKQTDPLEQALIDNILQSVGEEGKIKVYKMEKIDSTTFRTELERKFKIYNLKIEQNRKFYDTYMKEGKPKNAALKSEAIAKDQAILKGLEAIQESLSERLDDVAYFDYRFSASGNFKSSKATYNDYFCAITPSGEVLGVNPDQNTIHKGTSAVIPGYKELLAGAGGEEE
;
A
#
# COMPACT_ATOMS: atom_id res chain seq x y z
N MET A 1 45.29 39.43 -22.96
CA MET A 1 44.91 38.39 -21.97
C MET A 1 43.69 38.73 -21.10
N LYS A 2 43.04 39.91 -21.22
CA LYS A 2 41.86 40.30 -20.39
C LYS A 2 40.50 39.92 -20.99
N LYS A 3 40.42 39.47 -22.25
CA LYS A 3 39.16 39.15 -22.93
C LYS A 3 38.70 37.67 -22.79
N ILE A 4 39.57 36.76 -22.36
CA ILE A 4 39.28 35.35 -22.22
C ILE A 4 38.61 35.04 -20.86
N LEU A 5 38.85 35.87 -19.82
CA LEU A 5 38.27 35.70 -18.50
C LEU A 5 36.78 36.08 -18.39
N MET A 6 36.27 36.89 -19.32
CA MET A 6 34.85 37.30 -19.31
C MET A 6 33.89 36.25 -19.92
N VAL A 7 34.40 35.40 -20.80
CA VAL A 7 33.56 34.36 -21.44
C VAL A 7 33.33 33.16 -20.49
N ALA A 8 34.33 32.86 -19.63
CA ALA A 8 34.18 31.78 -18.65
C ALA A 8 33.17 32.09 -17.54
N ALA A 9 33.02 33.36 -17.17
CA ALA A 9 32.05 33.78 -16.15
C ALA A 9 30.58 33.73 -16.62
N LEU A 10 30.30 33.88 -17.93
CA LEU A 10 28.95 33.79 -18.48
C LEU A 10 28.46 32.36 -18.65
N LEU A 11 29.33 31.39 -18.82
CA LEU A 11 28.98 29.97 -18.93
C LEU A 11 28.59 29.33 -17.58
N ALA A 12 29.11 29.85 -16.46
CA ALA A 12 28.78 29.36 -15.12
C ALA A 12 27.41 29.80 -14.63
N ALA A 13 26.81 30.82 -15.23
CA ALA A 13 25.49 31.34 -14.83
C ALA A 13 24.28 30.60 -15.46
N MET A 14 24.51 29.73 -16.45
CA MET A 14 23.44 29.03 -17.15
C MET A 14 23.12 27.63 -16.61
N VAL A 15 23.83 27.18 -15.58
CA VAL A 15 23.62 25.84 -14.97
C VAL A 15 22.56 25.88 -13.83
N SER A 16 22.01 27.05 -13.50
CA SER A 16 21.18 27.25 -12.30
C SER A 16 19.66 27.10 -12.51
N CYS A 17 19.18 26.75 -13.70
CA CYS A 17 17.75 26.59 -13.98
C CYS A 17 17.41 25.24 -14.62
N ALA A 18 18.04 24.15 -14.17
CA ALA A 18 17.44 22.84 -14.43
C ALA A 18 16.13 22.76 -13.63
N PRO A 19 14.98 22.45 -14.26
CA PRO A 19 13.76 22.21 -13.52
C PRO A 19 14.06 21.16 -12.45
N LYS A 20 13.68 21.45 -11.21
CA LYS A 20 13.85 20.51 -10.09
C LYS A 20 13.16 19.21 -10.51
N GLN A 21 13.95 18.18 -10.76
CA GLN A 21 13.43 16.88 -11.18
C GLN A 21 12.55 16.38 -10.03
N THR A 22 11.27 16.18 -10.30
CA THR A 22 10.32 15.65 -9.32
C THR A 22 10.82 14.26 -8.90
N ASP A 23 10.77 13.99 -7.61
CA ASP A 23 11.07 12.65 -7.10
C ASP A 23 10.14 11.62 -7.78
N PRO A 24 10.64 10.49 -8.28
CA PRO A 24 9.80 9.48 -8.93
C PRO A 24 8.62 9.00 -8.08
N LEU A 25 8.79 8.92 -6.76
CA LEU A 25 7.72 8.52 -5.84
C LEU A 25 6.68 9.65 -5.65
N GLU A 26 7.14 10.91 -5.64
CA GLU A 26 6.24 12.07 -5.66
C GLU A 26 5.43 12.11 -6.96
N GLN A 27 6.05 11.82 -8.10
CA GLN A 27 5.35 11.75 -9.39
C GLN A 27 4.32 10.61 -9.40
N ALA A 28 4.65 9.44 -8.87
CA ALA A 28 3.74 8.31 -8.75
C ALA A 28 2.50 8.67 -7.90
N LEU A 29 2.70 9.38 -6.78
CA LEU A 29 1.60 9.89 -5.95
C LEU A 29 0.71 10.88 -6.72
N ILE A 30 1.31 11.82 -7.46
CA ILE A 30 0.59 12.78 -8.30
C ILE A 30 -0.28 12.05 -9.32
N ASP A 31 0.30 11.10 -10.05
CA ASP A 31 -0.39 10.34 -11.09
C ASP A 31 -1.56 9.52 -10.51
N ASN A 32 -1.36 8.90 -9.34
CA ASN A 32 -2.41 8.17 -8.64
C ASN A 32 -3.58 9.08 -8.22
N ILE A 33 -3.29 10.27 -7.68
CA ILE A 33 -4.34 11.23 -7.31
C ILE A 33 -5.10 11.69 -8.55
N LEU A 34 -4.41 12.03 -9.65
CA LEU A 34 -5.05 12.43 -10.91
C LEU A 34 -5.95 11.33 -11.46
N GLN A 35 -5.48 10.08 -11.44
CA GLN A 35 -6.26 8.93 -11.88
C GLN A 35 -7.50 8.71 -11.00
N SER A 36 -7.37 8.83 -9.68
CA SER A 36 -8.48 8.62 -8.75
C SER A 36 -9.58 9.68 -8.86
N VAL A 37 -9.20 10.92 -9.18
CA VAL A 37 -10.15 12.01 -9.41
C VAL A 37 -10.84 11.87 -10.78
N GLY A 38 -10.17 11.26 -11.77
CA GLY A 38 -10.72 11.06 -13.12
C GLY A 38 -10.82 12.33 -13.95
N GLU A 39 -10.15 13.40 -13.55
CA GLU A 39 -10.15 14.69 -14.24
C GLU A 39 -8.73 15.18 -14.52
N GLU A 40 -8.56 15.92 -15.60
CA GLU A 40 -7.33 16.67 -15.83
C GLU A 40 -7.14 17.74 -14.75
N GLY A 41 -5.95 17.86 -14.23
CA GLY A 41 -5.63 18.81 -13.18
C GLY A 41 -4.14 18.97 -12.97
N LYS A 42 -3.81 19.81 -12.00
CA LYS A 42 -2.43 20.02 -11.52
C LYS A 42 -2.39 19.76 -10.04
N ILE A 43 -1.53 18.85 -9.63
CA ILE A 43 -1.22 18.58 -8.23
C ILE A 43 0.10 19.26 -7.91
N LYS A 44 0.15 19.89 -6.73
CA LYS A 44 1.37 20.43 -6.14
C LYS A 44 1.56 19.82 -4.78
N VAL A 45 2.57 18.98 -4.63
CA VAL A 45 3.02 18.43 -3.35
C VAL A 45 3.89 19.49 -2.67
N TYR A 46 3.58 19.82 -1.42
CA TYR A 46 4.35 20.78 -0.62
C TYR A 46 5.31 20.09 0.34
N LYS A 47 4.89 18.94 0.81
CA LYS A 47 5.64 18.11 1.75
C LYS A 47 5.34 16.65 1.47
N MET A 48 6.37 15.82 1.44
CA MET A 48 6.29 14.37 1.41
C MET A 48 7.41 13.83 2.31
N GLU A 49 7.05 13.10 3.34
CA GLU A 49 7.97 12.63 4.36
C GLU A 49 7.77 11.13 4.60
N LYS A 50 8.81 10.36 4.42
CA LYS A 50 8.80 8.94 4.75
C LYS A 50 8.71 8.80 6.27
N ILE A 51 7.69 8.07 6.74
CA ILE A 51 7.44 7.85 8.17
C ILE A 51 7.76 6.42 8.61
N ASP A 52 7.62 5.43 7.71
CA ASP A 52 7.88 4.04 8.02
C ASP A 52 8.22 3.22 6.76
N SER A 53 8.56 1.96 6.97
CA SER A 53 8.73 0.95 5.91
C SER A 53 8.30 -0.41 6.40
N THR A 54 7.53 -1.11 5.59
CA THR A 54 7.07 -2.47 5.86
C THR A 54 7.82 -3.46 4.98
N THR A 55 8.34 -4.55 5.56
CA THR A 55 8.96 -5.65 4.84
C THR A 55 7.94 -6.72 4.47
N PHE A 56 8.29 -7.64 3.54
CA PHE A 56 7.44 -8.80 3.24
C PHE A 56 7.20 -9.65 4.50
N ARG A 57 8.20 -9.80 5.37
CA ARG A 57 8.05 -10.50 6.66
C ARG A 57 6.94 -9.89 7.50
N THR A 58 7.01 -8.57 7.72
CA THR A 58 6.03 -7.86 8.55
C THR A 58 4.61 -7.97 7.98
N GLU A 59 4.47 -7.86 6.64
CA GLU A 59 3.16 -7.96 5.99
C GLU A 59 2.59 -9.38 6.08
N LEU A 60 3.41 -10.42 5.89
CA LEU A 60 3.02 -11.81 6.06
C LEU A 60 2.61 -12.10 7.52
N GLU A 61 3.39 -11.67 8.52
CA GLU A 61 3.05 -11.83 9.94
C GLU A 61 1.69 -11.18 10.27
N ARG A 62 1.41 -10.01 9.69
CA ARG A 62 0.11 -9.35 9.82
C ARG A 62 -1.02 -10.23 9.27
N LYS A 63 -0.82 -10.85 8.09
CA LYS A 63 -1.82 -11.75 7.51
C LYS A 63 -2.00 -13.02 8.32
N PHE A 64 -0.93 -13.67 8.76
CA PHE A 64 -1.03 -14.80 9.67
C PHE A 64 -1.84 -14.48 10.92
N LYS A 65 -1.58 -13.32 11.53
CA LYS A 65 -2.33 -12.87 12.71
C LYS A 65 -3.82 -12.68 12.41
N ILE A 66 -4.17 -12.04 11.30
CA ILE A 66 -5.56 -11.80 10.91
C ILE A 66 -6.30 -13.13 10.74
N TYR A 67 -5.77 -14.07 9.96
CA TYR A 67 -6.45 -15.34 9.71
C TYR A 67 -6.52 -16.24 10.95
N ASN A 68 -5.50 -16.24 11.81
CA ASN A 68 -5.58 -16.93 13.08
C ASN A 68 -6.70 -16.36 13.98
N LEU A 69 -6.83 -15.04 14.05
CA LEU A 69 -7.92 -14.39 14.79
C LEU A 69 -9.30 -14.72 14.20
N LYS A 70 -9.44 -14.73 12.86
CA LYS A 70 -10.69 -15.14 12.20
C LYS A 70 -11.08 -16.58 12.54
N ILE A 71 -10.12 -17.51 12.50
CA ILE A 71 -10.33 -18.91 12.85
C ILE A 71 -10.77 -19.03 14.31
N GLU A 72 -10.08 -18.37 15.25
CA GLU A 72 -10.44 -18.40 16.66
C GLU A 72 -11.85 -17.86 16.90
N GLN A 73 -12.19 -16.74 16.28
CA GLN A 73 -13.52 -16.14 16.38
C GLN A 73 -14.60 -17.07 15.81
N ASN A 74 -14.37 -17.63 14.61
CA ASN A 74 -15.32 -18.55 14.00
C ASN A 74 -15.50 -19.85 14.81
N ARG A 75 -14.45 -20.36 15.50
CA ARG A 75 -14.55 -21.49 16.43
C ARG A 75 -15.47 -21.16 17.62
N LYS A 76 -15.31 -19.98 18.23
CA LYS A 76 -16.20 -19.54 19.32
C LYS A 76 -17.65 -19.49 18.89
N PHE A 77 -17.93 -18.96 17.67
CA PHE A 77 -19.28 -18.95 17.12
C PHE A 77 -19.80 -20.35 16.81
N TYR A 78 -18.97 -21.23 16.24
CA TYR A 78 -19.32 -22.63 15.98
C TYR A 78 -19.78 -23.33 17.28
N ASP A 79 -19.00 -23.24 18.34
CA ASP A 79 -19.31 -23.86 19.63
C ASP A 79 -20.60 -23.30 20.23
N THR A 80 -20.83 -21.99 20.09
CA THR A 80 -22.06 -21.34 20.54
C THR A 80 -23.27 -21.87 19.79
N TYR A 81 -23.22 -21.94 18.45
CA TYR A 81 -24.32 -22.44 17.65
C TYR A 81 -24.62 -23.92 17.87
N MET A 82 -23.59 -24.72 18.13
CA MET A 82 -23.79 -26.12 18.49
C MET A 82 -24.54 -26.26 19.84
N LYS A 83 -24.14 -25.46 20.84
CA LYS A 83 -24.84 -25.44 22.16
C LYS A 83 -26.31 -24.96 22.05
N GLU A 84 -26.58 -24.02 21.14
CA GLU A 84 -27.90 -23.47 20.89
C GLU A 84 -28.79 -24.35 19.99
N GLY A 85 -28.29 -25.49 19.51
CA GLY A 85 -29.05 -26.37 18.59
C GLY A 85 -29.26 -25.77 17.19
N LYS A 86 -28.29 -24.94 16.71
CA LYS A 86 -28.33 -24.27 15.40
C LYS A 86 -27.30 -24.90 14.42
N PRO A 87 -27.46 -26.17 13.99
CA PRO A 87 -26.42 -26.88 13.23
C PRO A 87 -26.13 -26.25 11.87
N LYS A 88 -27.12 -25.63 11.22
CA LYS A 88 -26.89 -24.91 9.94
C LYS A 88 -25.91 -23.74 10.08
N ASN A 89 -26.05 -22.95 11.15
CA ASN A 89 -25.16 -21.83 11.44
C ASN A 89 -23.76 -22.31 11.84
N ALA A 90 -23.68 -23.41 12.59
CA ALA A 90 -22.41 -24.06 12.91
C ALA A 90 -21.68 -24.55 11.64
N ALA A 91 -22.39 -25.18 10.70
CA ALA A 91 -21.81 -25.61 9.43
C ALA A 91 -21.17 -24.47 8.64
N LEU A 92 -21.83 -23.31 8.53
CA LEU A 92 -21.26 -22.12 7.88
C LEU A 92 -19.96 -21.65 8.55
N LYS A 93 -19.87 -21.74 9.88
CA LYS A 93 -18.65 -21.40 10.60
C LYS A 93 -17.53 -22.43 10.40
N SER A 94 -17.87 -23.70 10.29
CA SER A 94 -16.93 -24.77 9.94
C SER A 94 -16.33 -24.55 8.55
N GLU A 95 -17.15 -24.18 7.57
CA GLU A 95 -16.70 -23.85 6.20
C GLU A 95 -15.76 -22.63 6.20
N ALA A 96 -16.11 -21.58 6.94
CA ALA A 96 -15.26 -20.39 7.09
C ALA A 96 -13.89 -20.74 7.73
N ILE A 97 -13.89 -21.58 8.76
CA ILE A 97 -12.64 -22.06 9.39
C ILE A 97 -11.79 -22.83 8.38
N ALA A 98 -12.38 -23.75 7.63
CA ALA A 98 -11.65 -24.54 6.63
C ALA A 98 -11.03 -23.65 5.55
N LYS A 99 -11.76 -22.63 5.08
CA LYS A 99 -11.29 -21.63 4.14
C LYS A 99 -10.09 -20.85 4.69
N ASP A 100 -10.22 -20.29 5.90
CA ASP A 100 -9.15 -19.51 6.52
C ASP A 100 -7.90 -20.37 6.78
N GLN A 101 -8.07 -21.66 7.13
CA GLN A 101 -6.97 -22.61 7.26
C GLN A 101 -6.26 -22.89 5.93
N ALA A 102 -7.01 -23.00 4.83
CA ALA A 102 -6.42 -23.14 3.49
C ALA A 102 -5.58 -21.92 3.10
N ILE A 103 -6.06 -20.71 3.44
CA ILE A 103 -5.30 -19.48 3.23
C ILE A 103 -4.03 -19.46 4.07
N LEU A 104 -4.07 -19.84 5.36
CA LEU A 104 -2.87 -19.93 6.20
C LEU A 104 -1.81 -20.86 5.60
N LYS A 105 -2.23 -22.03 5.11
CA LYS A 105 -1.32 -22.98 4.44
C LYS A 105 -0.72 -22.38 3.16
N GLY A 106 -1.49 -21.62 2.40
CA GLY A 106 -1.00 -20.89 1.24
C GLY A 106 0.01 -19.80 1.60
N LEU A 107 -0.24 -19.07 2.70
CA LEU A 107 0.70 -18.06 3.22
C LEU A 107 2.03 -18.70 3.66
N GLU A 108 2.02 -19.89 4.24
CA GLU A 108 3.25 -20.65 4.57
C GLU A 108 4.07 -20.94 3.30
N ALA A 109 3.42 -21.39 2.23
CA ALA A 109 4.08 -21.63 0.96
C ALA A 109 4.64 -20.35 0.31
N ILE A 110 3.92 -19.24 0.40
CA ILE A 110 4.40 -17.92 -0.03
C ILE A 110 5.62 -17.51 0.80
N GLN A 111 5.57 -17.65 2.12
CA GLN A 111 6.68 -17.33 3.01
C GLN A 111 7.93 -18.14 2.67
N GLU A 112 7.79 -19.42 2.38
CA GLU A 112 8.91 -20.27 1.95
C GLU A 112 9.49 -19.80 0.60
N SER A 113 8.64 -19.45 -0.35
CA SER A 113 9.07 -18.93 -1.67
C SER A 113 9.79 -17.60 -1.59
N LEU A 114 9.50 -16.80 -0.58
CA LEU A 114 10.11 -15.50 -0.32
C LEU A 114 11.26 -15.56 0.69
N SER A 115 11.73 -16.74 1.10
CA SER A 115 12.67 -16.93 2.22
C SER A 115 13.91 -16.02 2.16
N GLU A 116 14.48 -15.81 0.98
CA GLU A 116 15.65 -14.93 0.76
C GLU A 116 15.30 -13.42 0.69
N ARG A 117 14.01 -13.09 0.56
CA ARG A 117 13.51 -11.74 0.32
C ARG A 117 12.56 -11.25 1.42
N LEU A 118 12.42 -12.00 2.50
CA LEU A 118 11.50 -11.64 3.59
C LEU A 118 11.80 -10.28 4.20
N ASP A 119 13.06 -9.89 4.23
CA ASP A 119 13.50 -8.61 4.81
C ASP A 119 13.60 -7.48 3.76
N ASP A 120 13.28 -7.77 2.49
CA ASP A 120 13.13 -6.73 1.47
C ASP A 120 11.96 -5.84 1.83
N VAL A 121 12.09 -4.55 1.51
CA VAL A 121 11.00 -3.58 1.71
C VAL A 121 9.88 -3.87 0.71
N ALA A 122 8.70 -4.12 1.23
CA ALA A 122 7.48 -4.32 0.46
C ALA A 122 6.88 -2.96 0.03
N TYR A 123 6.82 -2.02 0.97
CA TYR A 123 6.38 -0.64 0.71
C TYR A 123 6.89 0.33 1.78
N PHE A 124 6.83 1.62 1.43
CA PHE A 124 7.11 2.74 2.31
C PHE A 124 5.83 3.47 2.65
N ASP A 125 5.70 3.90 3.90
CA ASP A 125 4.65 4.79 4.34
C ASP A 125 5.14 6.23 4.30
N TYR A 126 4.36 7.10 3.66
CA TYR A 126 4.62 8.53 3.60
C TYR A 126 3.47 9.32 4.22
N ARG A 127 3.82 10.43 4.86
CA ARG A 127 2.90 11.53 5.17
C ARG A 127 3.14 12.64 4.17
N PHE A 128 2.08 13.19 3.60
CA PHE A 128 2.19 14.25 2.61
C PHE A 128 1.13 15.33 2.76
N SER A 129 1.45 16.51 2.22
CA SER A 129 0.49 17.61 2.03
C SER A 129 0.58 18.11 0.61
N ALA A 130 -0.58 18.26 -0.04
CA ALA A 130 -0.69 18.65 -1.43
C ALA A 130 -1.93 19.51 -1.68
N SER A 131 -1.94 20.23 -2.80
CA SER A 131 -3.17 20.83 -3.35
C SER A 131 -3.37 20.38 -4.78
N GLY A 132 -4.63 20.14 -5.13
CA GLY A 132 -5.09 19.84 -6.47
C GLY A 132 -5.95 20.96 -7.05
N ASN A 133 -5.72 21.33 -8.29
CA ASN A 133 -6.56 22.24 -9.05
C ASN A 133 -7.03 21.50 -10.30
N PHE A 134 -8.29 21.06 -10.29
CA PHE A 134 -8.96 20.29 -11.33
C PHE A 134 -9.91 21.17 -12.13
N LYS A 135 -10.42 20.67 -13.25
CA LYS A 135 -11.38 21.41 -14.09
C LYS A 135 -12.63 21.84 -13.33
N SER A 136 -13.19 20.93 -12.52
CA SER A 136 -14.46 21.15 -11.81
C SER A 136 -14.30 21.51 -10.34
N SER A 137 -13.12 21.29 -9.74
CA SER A 137 -12.94 21.37 -8.30
C SER A 137 -11.51 21.72 -7.86
N LYS A 138 -11.38 22.02 -6.57
CA LYS A 138 -10.08 22.12 -5.89
C LYS A 138 -10.08 21.16 -4.72
N ALA A 139 -8.95 20.51 -4.50
CA ALA A 139 -8.75 19.65 -3.35
C ALA A 139 -7.53 20.07 -2.55
N THR A 140 -7.58 19.84 -1.25
CA THR A 140 -6.44 20.04 -0.34
C THR A 140 -6.25 18.77 0.48
N TYR A 141 -5.04 18.27 0.48
CA TYR A 141 -4.61 17.10 1.23
C TYR A 141 -3.68 17.59 2.34
N ASN A 142 -4.18 17.69 3.57
CA ASN A 142 -3.41 18.12 4.73
C ASN A 142 -3.11 16.91 5.60
N ASP A 143 -1.80 16.60 5.75
CA ASP A 143 -1.34 15.45 6.55
C ASP A 143 -2.02 14.12 6.18
N TYR A 144 -2.15 13.89 4.87
CA TYR A 144 -2.59 12.60 4.33
C TYR A 144 -1.45 11.59 4.37
N PHE A 145 -1.81 10.32 4.32
CA PHE A 145 -0.89 9.20 4.28
C PHE A 145 -1.02 8.44 2.98
N CYS A 146 0.10 7.87 2.51
CA CYS A 146 0.10 6.95 1.38
C CYS A 146 1.13 5.84 1.59
N ALA A 147 0.84 4.66 1.05
CA ALA A 147 1.76 3.55 0.97
C ALA A 147 2.22 3.39 -0.48
N ILE A 148 3.53 3.36 -0.72
CA ILE A 148 4.14 3.30 -2.06
C ILE A 148 5.21 2.20 -2.07
N THR A 149 5.16 1.32 -3.08
CA THR A 149 6.20 0.29 -3.27
C THR A 149 7.52 0.91 -3.71
N PRO A 150 8.66 0.20 -3.56
CA PRO A 150 9.93 0.65 -4.12
C PRO A 150 9.91 0.87 -5.64
N SER A 151 9.00 0.23 -6.37
CA SER A 151 8.80 0.43 -7.82
C SER A 151 7.92 1.64 -8.17
N GLY A 152 7.34 2.33 -7.17
CA GLY A 152 6.49 3.50 -7.38
C GLY A 152 5.00 3.19 -7.52
N GLU A 153 4.55 1.97 -7.23
CA GLU A 153 3.12 1.67 -7.19
C GLU A 153 2.49 2.22 -5.91
N VAL A 154 1.46 3.04 -6.03
CA VAL A 154 0.70 3.59 -4.90
C VAL A 154 -0.39 2.60 -4.49
N LEU A 155 -0.26 2.03 -3.31
CA LEU A 155 -1.16 1.00 -2.77
C LEU A 155 -2.39 1.58 -2.09
N GLY A 156 -2.29 2.80 -1.56
CA GLY A 156 -3.39 3.47 -0.90
C GLY A 156 -3.05 4.91 -0.53
N VAL A 157 -4.10 5.75 -0.49
CA VAL A 157 -4.05 7.16 -0.04
C VAL A 157 -5.22 7.39 0.90
N ASN A 158 -4.98 7.85 2.12
CA ASN A 158 -6.02 8.06 3.13
C ASN A 158 -5.62 9.15 4.14
N PRO A 159 -6.58 9.92 4.69
CA PRO A 159 -6.31 10.82 5.83
C PRO A 159 -6.00 10.08 7.15
N ASP A 160 -6.40 8.81 7.28
CA ASP A 160 -6.11 7.98 8.44
C ASP A 160 -5.01 6.97 8.12
N GLN A 161 -3.88 7.06 8.85
CA GLN A 161 -2.74 6.17 8.70
C GLN A 161 -3.10 4.69 8.84
N ASN A 162 -4.00 4.35 9.76
CA ASN A 162 -4.39 2.96 9.98
C ASN A 162 -5.16 2.36 8.80
N THR A 163 -5.71 3.21 7.94
CA THR A 163 -6.54 2.80 6.80
C THR A 163 -5.73 2.61 5.52
N ILE A 164 -4.53 3.20 5.39
CA ILE A 164 -3.70 3.05 4.19
C ILE A 164 -3.25 1.61 3.96
N HIS A 165 -3.22 0.80 5.01
CA HIS A 165 -2.82 -0.60 4.95
C HIS A 165 -3.94 -1.56 4.49
N LYS A 166 -5.14 -1.04 4.21
CA LYS A 166 -6.18 -1.81 3.53
C LYS A 166 -5.79 -1.97 2.06
N GLY A 167 -5.70 -3.22 1.61
CA GLY A 167 -5.28 -3.52 0.23
C GLY A 167 -3.76 -3.62 0.00
N THR A 168 -2.89 -3.27 0.99
CA THR A 168 -1.43 -3.42 0.84
C THR A 168 -0.97 -4.85 0.65
N SER A 169 -1.79 -5.82 1.01
CA SER A 169 -1.52 -7.25 0.81
C SER A 169 -1.35 -7.65 -0.66
N ALA A 170 -1.86 -6.84 -1.60
CA ALA A 170 -1.61 -7.02 -3.03
C ALA A 170 -0.11 -7.01 -3.40
N VAL A 171 0.74 -6.43 -2.54
CA VAL A 171 2.20 -6.41 -2.72
C VAL A 171 2.84 -7.77 -2.46
N ILE A 172 2.19 -8.67 -1.71
CA ILE A 172 2.71 -10.02 -1.45
C ILE A 172 2.55 -10.85 -2.74
N PRO A 173 3.66 -11.32 -3.36
CA PRO A 173 3.59 -12.14 -4.56
C PRO A 173 2.77 -13.41 -4.33
N GLY A 174 1.81 -13.69 -5.21
CA GLY A 174 0.95 -14.88 -5.13
C GLY A 174 -0.23 -14.78 -4.15
N TYR A 175 -0.37 -13.68 -3.40
CA TYR A 175 -1.46 -13.56 -2.42
C TYR A 175 -2.83 -13.38 -3.09
N LYS A 176 -2.92 -12.63 -4.18
CA LYS A 176 -4.17 -12.49 -4.95
C LYS A 176 -4.66 -13.82 -5.49
N GLU A 177 -3.76 -14.60 -6.07
CA GLU A 177 -4.04 -15.94 -6.61
C GLU A 177 -4.48 -16.88 -5.49
N LEU A 178 -3.85 -16.81 -4.33
CA LEU A 178 -4.23 -17.56 -3.14
C LEU A 178 -5.66 -17.25 -2.71
N LEU A 179 -6.03 -15.97 -2.62
CA LEU A 179 -7.38 -15.55 -2.26
C LEU A 179 -8.41 -16.00 -3.29
N ALA A 180 -8.14 -15.81 -4.57
CA ALA A 180 -9.02 -16.24 -5.65
C ALA A 180 -9.25 -17.76 -5.61
N GLY A 181 -8.20 -18.55 -5.38
CA GLY A 181 -8.28 -20.01 -5.24
C GLY A 181 -9.04 -20.48 -4.01
N ALA A 182 -8.99 -19.73 -2.92
CA ALA A 182 -9.72 -20.04 -1.69
C ALA A 182 -11.16 -19.47 -1.67
N GLY A 183 -11.61 -18.78 -2.74
CA GLY A 183 -12.90 -18.07 -2.78
C GLY A 183 -12.92 -16.90 -1.77
N GLY A 184 -11.78 -16.27 -1.51
CA GLY A 184 -11.62 -15.10 -0.66
C GLY A 184 -11.88 -13.82 -1.44
N GLU A 185 -12.38 -12.79 -0.74
CA GLU A 185 -12.42 -11.42 -1.25
C GLU A 185 -11.22 -10.65 -0.68
N GLU A 186 -10.69 -9.70 -1.45
CA GLU A 186 -9.71 -8.73 -0.92
C GLU A 186 -10.39 -7.88 0.17
N GLU A 187 -9.68 -7.68 1.29
CA GLU A 187 -10.13 -6.85 2.42
C GLU A 187 -9.90 -5.38 2.18
#